data_0ec6c43a7a9b0722f411277beb962397
#
_entry.id   0ec6c43a7a9b0722f411277beb962397
#
_cell.length_a   1.000
_cell.length_b   1.000
_cell.length_c   1.000
_cell.angle_alpha   90.00
_cell.angle_beta   90.00
_cell.angle_gamma   90.00
#
_symmetry.space_group_name_H-M   'P 1'
#
loop_
_entity.id
_entity.type
_entity.pdbx_description
1 polymer ?
#
loop_
_entity_poly.entity_id
_entity_poly.type
_entity_poly.pdbx_seq_one_letter_code
_entity_poly.pdbx_strand_id
1 'polypeptide(L)'
;VRIRYLDKSGADAEILVDYVLAATGRRPNVDKLDIEKTGVELDTRGVPVADRFTLQTSLPHLFIAGDASNQLPLLHEAADQGRIAGDNAGRFPDIRAGLRRSPLSVVFSDPQIAMVGSSLRELNQKYSSCGCFEIGEVSFEDQGRSRVMLRNKGILRVYGEHGTGRFL
;
A
#
# COMPACT_ATOMS: atom_id res chain seq x y z
N VAL A 1 28.60 -2.91 -16.61
CA VAL A 1 27.30 -2.75 -17.28
C VAL A 1 27.11 -1.29 -17.66
N ARG A 2 26.64 -1.04 -18.89
CA ARG A 2 26.32 0.30 -19.38
C ARG A 2 24.81 0.52 -19.28
N ILE A 3 24.39 1.60 -18.59
CA ILE A 3 22.98 1.97 -18.45
C ILE A 3 22.77 3.28 -19.18
N ARG A 4 21.76 3.31 -20.06
CA ARG A 4 21.27 4.54 -20.70
C ARG A 4 19.93 4.90 -20.08
N TYR A 5 19.73 6.15 -19.73
CA TYR A 5 18.52 6.65 -19.08
C TYR A 5 18.26 8.10 -19.45
N LEU A 6 17.03 8.55 -19.24
CA LEU A 6 16.69 9.96 -19.29
C LEU A 6 16.95 10.61 -17.93
N ASP A 7 17.71 11.68 -17.90
CA ASP A 7 17.93 12.43 -16.68
C ASP A 7 16.70 13.26 -16.28
N LYS A 8 16.80 14.02 -15.19
CA LYS A 8 15.68 14.86 -14.69
C LYS A 8 15.27 15.97 -15.66
N SER A 9 16.11 16.35 -16.61
CA SER A 9 15.81 17.31 -17.67
C SER A 9 15.19 16.68 -18.91
N GLY A 10 15.14 15.33 -18.97
CA GLY A 10 14.71 14.57 -20.12
C GLY A 10 15.81 14.36 -21.17
N ALA A 11 17.06 14.68 -20.87
CA ALA A 11 18.18 14.43 -21.76
C ALA A 11 18.72 13.01 -21.61
N ASP A 12 19.23 12.46 -22.72
CA ASP A 12 19.90 11.16 -22.73
C ASP A 12 21.18 11.22 -21.88
N ALA A 13 21.30 10.32 -20.94
CA ALA A 13 22.46 10.15 -20.09
C ALA A 13 22.94 8.69 -20.07
N GLU A 14 24.22 8.50 -19.79
CA GLU A 14 24.84 7.18 -19.71
C GLU A 14 25.72 7.07 -18.48
N ILE A 15 25.66 5.91 -17.80
CA ILE A 15 26.54 5.59 -16.68
C ILE A 15 27.10 4.18 -16.84
N LEU A 16 28.38 4.01 -16.47
CA LEU A 16 29.03 2.71 -16.38
C LEU A 16 29.09 2.27 -14.93
N VAL A 17 28.60 1.07 -14.63
CA VAL A 17 28.57 0.47 -13.30
C VAL A 17 28.98 -0.99 -13.35
N ASP A 18 29.49 -1.53 -12.25
CA ASP A 18 29.84 -2.95 -12.16
C ASP A 18 28.60 -3.83 -12.08
N TYR A 19 27.60 -3.42 -11.29
CA TYR A 19 26.37 -4.16 -11.04
C TYR A 19 25.14 -3.29 -11.20
N VAL A 20 24.01 -3.91 -11.57
CA VAL A 20 22.70 -3.28 -11.68
C VAL A 20 21.70 -4.06 -10.85
N LEU A 21 21.04 -3.39 -9.92
CA LEU A 21 19.92 -3.94 -9.17
C LEU A 21 18.61 -3.38 -9.74
N ALA A 22 17.79 -4.24 -10.33
CA ALA A 22 16.44 -3.88 -10.75
C ALA A 22 15.47 -4.07 -9.57
N ALA A 23 15.07 -2.96 -8.94
CA ALA A 23 14.10 -2.91 -7.83
C ALA A 23 12.84 -2.15 -8.24
N THR A 24 12.27 -2.49 -9.40
CA THR A 24 11.23 -1.74 -10.12
C THR A 24 9.80 -2.08 -9.69
N GLY A 25 9.64 -2.71 -8.53
CA GLY A 25 8.35 -3.07 -7.97
C GLY A 25 7.97 -4.54 -8.20
N ARG A 26 6.68 -4.84 -8.00
CA ARG A 26 6.11 -6.19 -8.09
C ARG A 26 4.94 -6.19 -9.07
N ARG A 27 4.73 -7.30 -9.71
CA ARG A 27 3.61 -7.55 -10.60
C ARG A 27 2.77 -8.70 -10.02
N PRO A 28 1.42 -8.58 -9.98
CA PRO A 28 0.56 -9.70 -9.60
C PRO A 28 0.83 -10.93 -10.45
N ASN A 29 0.90 -12.09 -9.83
CA ASN A 29 1.23 -13.33 -10.52
C ASN A 29 -0.03 -14.05 -11.00
N VAL A 30 -0.77 -13.42 -11.90
CA VAL A 30 -2.03 -13.92 -12.48
C VAL A 30 -1.89 -14.35 -13.95
N ASP A 31 -0.79 -14.04 -14.60
CA ASP A 31 -0.56 -14.21 -16.05
C ASP A 31 -0.72 -15.66 -16.55
N LYS A 32 -0.54 -16.65 -15.65
CA LYS A 32 -0.58 -18.08 -16.03
C LYS A 32 -1.89 -18.76 -15.66
N LEU A 33 -2.89 -18.00 -15.29
CA LEU A 33 -4.19 -18.55 -14.85
C LEU A 33 -5.25 -18.51 -15.95
N ASP A 34 -4.91 -18.03 -17.14
CA ASP A 34 -5.86 -17.86 -18.27
C ASP A 34 -7.15 -17.13 -17.83
N ILE A 35 -7.02 -16.15 -16.95
CA ILE A 35 -8.14 -15.44 -16.30
C ILE A 35 -9.06 -14.79 -17.33
N GLU A 36 -8.53 -14.32 -18.42
CA GLU A 36 -9.28 -13.72 -19.53
C GLU A 36 -10.32 -14.69 -20.14
N LYS A 37 -10.08 -15.99 -20.05
CA LYS A 37 -11.03 -17.02 -20.53
C LYS A 37 -12.27 -17.13 -19.64
N THR A 38 -12.24 -16.60 -18.43
CA THR A 38 -13.36 -16.63 -17.49
C THR A 38 -14.41 -15.58 -17.79
N GLY A 39 -14.06 -14.55 -18.53
CA GLY A 39 -14.91 -13.37 -18.78
C GLY A 39 -15.02 -12.41 -17.60
N VAL A 40 -14.16 -12.53 -16.59
CA VAL A 40 -14.10 -11.60 -15.47
C VAL A 40 -13.56 -10.24 -15.94
N GLU A 41 -14.08 -9.15 -15.37
CA GLU A 41 -13.57 -7.81 -15.63
C GLU A 41 -12.13 -7.67 -15.11
N LEU A 42 -11.23 -7.17 -15.98
CA LEU A 42 -9.82 -6.96 -15.67
C LEU A 42 -9.48 -5.47 -15.66
N ASP A 43 -8.56 -5.09 -14.78
CA ASP A 43 -7.96 -3.77 -14.78
C ASP A 43 -6.93 -3.60 -15.92
N THR A 44 -6.33 -2.42 -16.04
CA THR A 44 -5.30 -2.10 -17.05
C THR A 44 -4.01 -2.92 -16.94
N ARG A 45 -3.85 -3.69 -15.85
CA ARG A 45 -2.70 -4.58 -15.60
C ARG A 45 -3.06 -6.06 -15.81
N GLY A 46 -4.29 -6.36 -16.23
CA GLY A 46 -4.79 -7.72 -16.40
C GLY A 46 -5.15 -8.41 -15.08
N VAL A 47 -5.42 -7.65 -14.01
CA VAL A 47 -5.83 -8.18 -12.72
C VAL A 47 -7.35 -8.10 -12.58
N PRO A 48 -8.04 -9.15 -12.08
CA PRO A 48 -9.47 -9.09 -11.82
C PRO A 48 -9.86 -7.93 -10.91
N VAL A 49 -10.80 -7.11 -11.35
CA VAL A 49 -11.40 -6.06 -10.53
C VAL A 49 -12.25 -6.70 -9.45
N ALA A 50 -12.01 -6.33 -8.20
CA ALA A 50 -12.74 -6.88 -7.06
C ALA A 50 -13.17 -5.77 -6.09
N ASP A 51 -14.35 -5.96 -5.49
CA ASP A 51 -14.82 -5.11 -4.41
C ASP A 51 -13.88 -5.19 -3.21
N ARG A 52 -13.52 -4.03 -2.66
CA ARG A 52 -12.51 -3.96 -1.59
C ARG A 52 -12.97 -4.53 -0.24
N PHE A 53 -14.27 -4.67 -0.02
CA PHE A 53 -14.83 -5.12 1.25
C PHE A 53 -15.28 -6.58 1.22
N THR A 54 -15.69 -7.08 0.06
CA THR A 54 -16.16 -8.44 -0.13
C THR A 54 -15.14 -9.34 -0.82
N LEU A 55 -14.16 -8.73 -1.53
CA LEU A 55 -13.16 -9.40 -2.37
C LEU A 55 -13.77 -10.19 -3.54
N GLN A 56 -15.07 -9.98 -3.81
CA GLN A 56 -15.80 -10.57 -4.92
C GLN A 56 -15.45 -9.83 -6.22
N THR A 57 -15.27 -10.56 -7.29
CA THR A 57 -15.04 -9.99 -8.63
C THR A 57 -16.37 -9.71 -9.36
N SER A 58 -16.29 -9.28 -10.62
CA SER A 58 -17.48 -9.17 -11.48
C SER A 58 -18.20 -10.50 -11.70
N LEU A 59 -17.54 -11.64 -11.48
CA LEU A 59 -18.17 -12.97 -11.45
C LEU A 59 -18.54 -13.33 -10.02
N PRO A 60 -19.85 -13.56 -9.72
CA PRO A 60 -20.32 -13.69 -8.34
C PRO A 60 -19.68 -14.82 -7.52
N HIS A 61 -19.18 -15.87 -8.16
CA HIS A 61 -18.55 -17.03 -7.52
C HIS A 61 -17.02 -16.97 -7.54
N LEU A 62 -16.42 -15.89 -8.05
CA LEU A 62 -14.98 -15.71 -8.13
C LEU A 62 -14.51 -14.61 -7.17
N PHE A 63 -13.53 -14.94 -6.36
CA PHE A 63 -12.91 -14.02 -5.39
C PHE A 63 -11.41 -13.94 -5.63
N ILE A 64 -10.82 -12.78 -5.34
CA ILE A 64 -9.37 -12.59 -5.40
C ILE A 64 -8.88 -11.89 -4.13
N ALA A 65 -7.75 -12.34 -3.59
CA ALA A 65 -7.20 -11.82 -2.34
C ALA A 65 -5.67 -11.75 -2.35
N GLY A 66 -5.12 -10.96 -1.43
CA GLY A 66 -3.69 -10.80 -1.23
C GLY A 66 -3.00 -10.04 -2.35
N ASP A 67 -1.71 -10.26 -2.50
CA ASP A 67 -0.87 -9.56 -3.49
C ASP A 67 -1.38 -9.72 -4.93
N ALA A 68 -2.09 -10.82 -5.21
CA ALA A 68 -2.70 -11.07 -6.51
C ALA A 68 -3.80 -10.05 -6.86
N SER A 69 -4.49 -9.48 -5.86
CA SER A 69 -5.52 -8.46 -6.08
C SER A 69 -4.97 -7.08 -6.46
N ASN A 70 -3.66 -6.87 -6.33
CA ASN A 70 -2.98 -5.60 -6.56
C ASN A 70 -3.57 -4.40 -5.77
N GLN A 71 -4.37 -4.64 -4.73
CA GLN A 71 -4.97 -3.58 -3.92
C GLN A 71 -3.95 -2.99 -2.92
N LEU A 72 -3.34 -3.84 -2.10
CA LEU A 72 -2.34 -3.44 -1.12
C LEU A 72 -1.43 -4.64 -0.80
N PRO A 73 -0.25 -4.76 -1.42
CA PRO A 73 0.61 -5.94 -1.34
C PRO A 73 1.40 -5.96 -0.02
N LEU A 74 0.71 -6.21 1.09
CA LEU A 74 1.24 -6.32 2.44
C LEU A 74 0.78 -7.63 3.09
N LEU A 75 1.65 -8.27 3.88
CA LEU A 75 1.41 -9.58 4.46
C LEU A 75 0.11 -9.65 5.29
N HIS A 76 -0.10 -8.69 6.19
CA HIS A 76 -1.30 -8.66 7.04
C HIS A 76 -2.56 -8.31 6.26
N GLU A 77 -2.46 -7.50 5.20
CA GLU A 77 -3.55 -7.23 4.27
C GLU A 77 -3.92 -8.49 3.49
N ALA A 78 -2.93 -9.25 3.02
CA ALA A 78 -3.18 -10.53 2.35
C ALA A 78 -3.91 -11.53 3.26
N ALA A 79 -3.57 -11.56 4.55
CA ALA A 79 -4.24 -12.40 5.53
C ALA A 79 -5.70 -11.97 5.78
N ASP A 80 -5.95 -10.66 5.95
CA ASP A 80 -7.31 -10.13 6.12
C ASP A 80 -8.17 -10.35 4.87
N GLN A 81 -7.62 -10.06 3.70
CA GLN A 81 -8.29 -10.30 2.42
C GLN A 81 -8.60 -11.78 2.22
N GLY A 82 -7.64 -12.66 2.49
CA GLY A 82 -7.82 -14.10 2.38
C GLY A 82 -8.93 -14.62 3.28
N ARG A 83 -9.02 -14.12 4.52
CA ARG A 83 -10.10 -14.47 5.45
C ARG A 83 -11.46 -13.99 4.93
N ILE A 84 -11.56 -12.73 4.47
CA ILE A 84 -12.82 -12.18 3.93
C ILE A 84 -13.27 -12.94 2.68
N ALA A 85 -12.35 -13.17 1.74
CA ALA A 85 -12.64 -13.89 0.50
C ALA A 85 -13.06 -15.34 0.79
N GLY A 86 -12.35 -16.03 1.70
CA GLY A 86 -12.66 -17.40 2.11
C GLY A 86 -14.01 -17.53 2.81
N ASP A 87 -14.32 -16.60 3.74
CA ASP A 87 -15.63 -16.53 4.41
C ASP A 87 -16.76 -16.35 3.41
N ASN A 88 -16.60 -15.44 2.45
CA ASN A 88 -17.59 -15.15 1.43
C ASN A 88 -17.73 -16.31 0.41
N ALA A 89 -16.65 -16.93 0.00
CA ALA A 89 -16.70 -18.11 -0.85
C ALA A 89 -17.44 -19.27 -0.18
N GLY A 90 -17.20 -19.50 1.13
CA GLY A 90 -17.82 -20.56 1.89
C GLY A 90 -19.32 -20.35 2.16
N ARG A 91 -19.79 -19.10 2.18
CA ARG A 91 -21.21 -18.78 2.42
C ARG A 91 -21.99 -18.34 1.17
N PHE A 92 -21.33 -18.39 0.00
CA PHE A 92 -21.99 -18.01 -1.25
C PHE A 92 -23.38 -18.65 -1.39
N PRO A 93 -24.43 -17.92 -1.80
CA PRO A 93 -24.47 -16.53 -2.31
C PRO A 93 -24.64 -15.43 -1.25
N ASP A 94 -24.62 -15.72 0.06
CA ASP A 94 -24.75 -14.73 1.13
C ASP A 94 -23.43 -13.98 1.35
N ILE A 95 -23.16 -12.96 0.52
CA ILE A 95 -21.93 -12.19 0.54
C ILE A 95 -22.02 -11.03 1.55
N ARG A 96 -20.98 -10.86 2.36
CA ARG A 96 -20.91 -9.83 3.40
C ARG A 96 -19.62 -9.04 3.31
N ALA A 97 -19.71 -7.73 3.55
CA ALA A 97 -18.55 -6.88 3.72
C ALA A 97 -17.73 -7.33 4.94
N GLY A 98 -16.45 -7.55 4.73
CA GLY A 98 -15.52 -7.88 5.81
C GLY A 98 -14.89 -6.64 6.43
N LEU A 99 -14.62 -6.71 7.73
CA LEU A 99 -13.88 -5.66 8.43
C LEU A 99 -12.40 -5.77 8.08
N ARG A 100 -11.84 -4.70 7.51
CA ARG A 100 -10.39 -4.53 7.31
C ARG A 100 -9.83 -3.64 8.42
N ARG A 101 -8.65 -3.99 8.91
CA ARG A 101 -7.89 -3.17 9.85
C ARG A 101 -7.38 -1.90 9.17
N SER A 102 -6.98 -0.90 9.98
CA SER A 102 -6.28 0.26 9.43
C SER A 102 -5.02 -0.18 8.68
N PRO A 103 -4.74 0.40 7.50
CA PRO A 103 -3.52 0.09 6.77
C PRO A 103 -2.29 0.30 7.65
N LEU A 104 -1.40 -0.68 7.68
CA LEU A 104 -0.13 -0.63 8.39
C LEU A 104 0.98 -1.03 7.42
N SER A 105 2.02 -0.22 7.32
CA SER A 105 3.20 -0.57 6.55
C SER A 105 4.47 -0.31 7.35
N VAL A 106 5.47 -1.19 7.17
CA VAL A 106 6.80 -1.03 7.75
C VAL A 106 7.84 -1.31 6.67
N VAL A 107 8.80 -0.40 6.54
CA VAL A 107 9.99 -0.60 5.71
C VAL A 107 11.16 -0.80 6.65
N PHE A 108 11.80 -1.96 6.59
CA PHE A 108 12.92 -2.36 7.45
C PHE A 108 14.25 -1.79 6.95
N SER A 109 14.30 -0.49 6.76
CA SER A 109 15.52 0.27 6.46
C SER A 109 16.21 0.71 7.76
N ASP A 110 17.33 1.43 7.67
CA ASP A 110 17.98 2.07 8.81
C ASP A 110 18.09 3.59 8.55
N PRO A 111 17.32 4.43 9.24
CA PRO A 111 16.25 4.12 10.20
C PRO A 111 15.01 3.47 9.55
N GLN A 112 14.25 2.73 10.35
CA GLN A 112 13.01 2.11 9.89
C GLN A 112 11.93 3.17 9.64
N ILE A 113 11.06 2.88 8.65
CA ILE A 113 9.91 3.73 8.34
C ILE A 113 8.64 2.94 8.62
N ALA A 114 7.75 3.47 9.45
CA ALA A 114 6.46 2.87 9.74
C ALA A 114 5.34 3.87 9.51
N MET A 115 4.20 3.38 9.02
CA MET A 115 3.03 4.19 8.75
C MET A 115 1.77 3.40 9.12
N VAL A 116 0.81 4.08 9.75
CA VAL A 116 -0.51 3.53 10.11
C VAL A 116 -1.59 4.52 9.69
N GLY A 117 -2.66 4.05 9.07
CA GLY A 117 -3.76 4.89 8.59
C GLY A 117 -3.43 5.60 7.29
N SER A 118 -3.95 6.82 7.14
CA SER A 118 -3.82 7.60 5.91
C SER A 118 -2.44 8.26 5.78
N SER A 119 -1.90 8.28 4.59
CA SER A 119 -0.69 9.05 4.29
C SER A 119 -1.00 10.56 4.19
N LEU A 120 0.00 11.40 4.41
CA LEU A 120 -0.12 12.86 4.21
C LEU A 120 -0.64 13.22 2.82
N ARG A 121 -0.24 12.46 1.80
CA ARG A 121 -0.70 12.66 0.42
C ARG A 121 -2.21 12.43 0.29
N GLU A 122 -2.71 11.35 0.86
CA GLU A 122 -4.15 11.02 0.85
C GLU A 122 -4.95 12.04 1.65
N LEU A 123 -4.43 12.48 2.81
CA LEU A 123 -5.06 13.53 3.61
C LEU A 123 -5.14 14.86 2.87
N ASN A 124 -4.05 15.27 2.22
CA ASN A 124 -4.05 16.48 1.40
C ASN A 124 -5.05 16.39 0.23
N GLN A 125 -5.21 15.24 -0.39
CA GLN A 125 -6.21 15.03 -1.44
C GLN A 125 -7.63 15.07 -0.87
N LYS A 126 -7.88 14.40 0.24
CA LYS A 126 -9.19 14.30 0.87
C LYS A 126 -9.68 15.62 1.46
N TYR A 127 -8.78 16.38 2.07
CA TYR A 127 -9.06 17.63 2.78
C TYR A 127 -8.56 18.87 2.03
N SER A 128 -8.34 18.77 0.72
CA SER A 128 -7.80 19.85 -0.13
C SER A 128 -8.57 21.16 -0.06
N SER A 129 -9.89 21.10 0.19
CA SER A 129 -10.78 22.25 0.18
C SER A 129 -10.99 22.89 1.57
N CYS A 130 -10.69 22.22 2.67
CA CYS A 130 -11.06 22.70 4.00
C CYS A 130 -9.91 22.86 5.00
N GLY A 131 -8.74 22.28 4.75
CA GLY A 131 -7.67 22.30 5.76
C GLY A 131 -8.08 21.66 7.09
N CYS A 132 -8.94 20.62 7.05
CA CYS A 132 -9.63 20.09 8.21
C CYS A 132 -8.82 19.06 9.02
N PHE A 133 -7.49 19.12 8.95
CA PHE A 133 -6.63 18.29 9.79
C PHE A 133 -5.39 19.05 10.25
N GLU A 134 -4.86 18.62 11.39
CA GLU A 134 -3.66 19.17 12.02
C GLU A 134 -2.53 18.16 11.98
N ILE A 135 -1.31 18.65 11.98
CA ILE A 135 -0.08 17.84 11.98
C ILE A 135 0.66 18.06 13.29
N GLY A 136 0.77 17.02 14.11
CA GLY A 136 1.72 16.97 15.21
C GLY A 136 3.03 16.34 14.74
N GLU A 137 4.16 16.94 15.06
CA GLU A 137 5.49 16.43 14.73
C GLU A 137 6.41 16.45 15.93
N VAL A 138 7.17 15.38 16.12
CA VAL A 138 8.23 15.27 17.14
C VAL A 138 9.50 14.76 16.50
N SER A 139 10.61 15.50 16.69
CA SER A 139 11.95 15.04 16.34
C SER A 139 12.48 14.08 17.42
N PHE A 140 13.20 13.03 16.99
CA PHE A 140 13.91 12.14 17.93
C PHE A 140 15.28 12.68 18.36
N GLU A 141 15.71 13.81 17.83
CA GLU A 141 17.02 14.41 18.11
C GLU A 141 17.26 14.58 19.61
N ASP A 142 16.26 15.08 20.34
CA ASP A 142 16.31 15.30 21.79
C ASP A 142 15.56 14.25 22.62
N GLN A 143 15.10 13.17 22.00
CA GLN A 143 14.44 12.08 22.72
C GLN A 143 15.46 11.32 23.59
N GLY A 144 15.26 11.34 24.90
CA GLY A 144 16.25 10.90 25.88
C GLY A 144 16.79 9.47 25.65
N ARG A 145 15.89 8.49 25.42
CA ARG A 145 16.30 7.11 25.17
C ARG A 145 17.08 6.97 23.85
N SER A 146 16.62 7.64 22.80
CA SER A 146 17.29 7.62 21.50
C SER A 146 18.70 8.20 21.56
N ARG A 147 18.89 9.25 22.38
CA ARG A 147 20.23 9.84 22.66
C ARG A 147 21.12 8.85 23.39
N VAL A 148 20.63 8.20 24.44
CA VAL A 148 21.39 7.18 25.18
C VAL A 148 21.81 6.02 24.27
N MET A 149 20.95 5.64 23.32
CA MET A 149 21.23 4.58 22.35
C MET A 149 22.07 5.04 21.16
N LEU A 150 22.44 6.33 21.08
CA LEU A 150 23.11 6.96 19.94
C LEU A 150 22.38 6.75 18.60
N ARG A 151 21.04 6.70 18.66
CA ARG A 151 20.15 6.50 17.52
C ARG A 151 19.00 7.54 17.52
N ASN A 152 19.36 8.79 17.68
CA ASN A 152 18.44 9.91 17.80
C ASN A 152 18.14 10.61 16.45
N LYS A 153 18.04 9.83 15.36
CA LYS A 153 17.66 10.32 14.04
C LYS A 153 16.24 9.86 13.73
N GLY A 154 15.45 10.75 13.15
CA GLY A 154 14.09 10.44 12.73
C GLY A 154 13.06 11.42 13.27
N ILE A 155 11.85 11.26 12.81
CA ILE A 155 10.68 12.06 13.18
C ILE A 155 9.47 11.16 13.38
N LEU A 156 8.55 11.59 14.24
CA LEU A 156 7.19 11.04 14.34
C LEU A 156 6.23 12.12 13.88
N ARG A 157 5.32 11.78 12.97
CA ARG A 157 4.19 12.62 12.57
C ARG A 157 2.89 11.94 12.93
N VAL A 158 1.95 12.73 13.44
CA VAL A 158 0.59 12.30 13.76
C VAL A 158 -0.38 13.28 13.11
N TYR A 159 -1.43 12.74 12.51
CA TYR A 159 -2.47 13.53 11.86
C TYR A 159 -3.75 13.42 12.65
N GLY A 160 -4.35 14.56 13.00
CA GLY A 160 -5.59 14.64 13.75
C GLY A 160 -6.67 15.42 12.99
N GLU A 161 -7.89 14.93 12.98
CA GLU A 161 -9.01 15.65 12.41
C GLU A 161 -9.33 16.90 13.25
N HIS A 162 -9.42 18.04 12.58
CA HIS A 162 -9.72 19.31 13.25
C HIS A 162 -11.08 19.25 13.94
N GLY A 163 -11.16 19.75 15.16
CA GLY A 163 -12.38 19.82 15.98
C GLY A 163 -12.75 18.53 16.70
N THR A 164 -12.47 17.35 16.15
CA THR A 164 -12.76 16.07 16.82
C THR A 164 -11.56 15.44 17.51
N GLY A 165 -10.34 15.77 17.06
CA GLY A 165 -9.10 15.17 17.54
C GLY A 165 -8.93 13.69 17.14
N ARG A 166 -9.78 13.16 16.27
CA ARG A 166 -9.68 11.77 15.81
C ARG A 166 -8.40 11.57 15.00
N PHE A 167 -7.65 10.52 15.29
CA PHE A 167 -6.51 10.10 14.47
C PHE A 167 -6.96 9.68 13.06
N LEU A 168 -6.14 10.03 12.04
CA LEU A 168 -6.44 9.84 10.63
C LEU A 168 -5.51 8.82 9.97
#